data_9956eb1a57f8e2a8b75cbcaaa58e006a
#
_entry.id   9956eb1a57f8e2a8b75cbcaaa58e006a
#
_cell.length_a   1.000
_cell.length_b   1.000
_cell.length_c   1.000
_cell.angle_alpha   90.00
_cell.angle_beta   90.00
_cell.angle_gamma   90.00
#
_symmetry.space_group_name_H-M   'P 1'
#
loop_
_entity.id
_entity.type
_entity.pdbx_description
1 polymer ?
#
loop_
_entity_poly.entity_id
_entity_poly.type
_entity_poly.pdbx_seq_one_letter_code
_entity_poly.pdbx_strand_id
1 'polypeptide(L)'
;MTHPELLRLRDSIDNIDAALIHMLAERFKCTQAVGEYKASHDLPPADPSREAAQIARLRELAEKAKLDPDFAEKFLNFIVKEVIRHHEAIAKAGRT
;
A
#
# COMPACT_ATOMS: atom_id res chain seq x y z
N MET A 1 -15.86 27.60 22.81
CA MET A 1 -16.75 27.69 21.64
C MET A 1 -16.53 26.51 20.73
N THR A 2 -17.59 25.89 20.31
CA THR A 2 -17.54 24.79 19.33
C THR A 2 -17.63 25.35 17.92
N HIS A 3 -16.94 24.71 17.00
CA HIS A 3 -17.05 25.02 15.58
C HIS A 3 -17.70 23.81 14.87
N PRO A 4 -19.04 23.82 14.70
CA PRO A 4 -19.78 22.67 14.16
C PRO A 4 -19.25 22.20 12.79
N GLU A 5 -18.89 23.12 11.92
CA GLU A 5 -18.35 22.80 10.61
C GLU A 5 -17.03 22.05 10.71
N LEU A 6 -16.14 22.50 11.60
CA LEU A 6 -14.86 21.83 11.83
C LEU A 6 -15.04 20.42 12.41
N LEU A 7 -15.98 20.26 13.35
CA LEU A 7 -16.30 18.96 13.92
C LEU A 7 -16.82 18.00 12.86
N ARG A 8 -17.71 18.48 12.00
CA ARG A 8 -18.27 17.69 10.91
C ARG A 8 -17.19 17.19 9.95
N LEU A 9 -16.28 18.09 9.57
CA LEU A 9 -15.18 17.75 8.67
C LEU A 9 -14.22 16.75 9.32
N ARG A 10 -13.92 16.91 10.59
CA ARG A 10 -13.06 15.99 11.33
C ARG A 10 -13.70 14.61 11.46
N ASP A 11 -15.00 14.53 11.69
CA ASP A 11 -15.72 13.26 11.73
C ASP A 11 -15.61 12.53 10.40
N SER A 12 -15.75 13.27 9.29
CA SER A 12 -15.60 12.69 7.95
C SER A 12 -14.17 12.18 7.73
N ILE A 13 -13.17 12.96 8.14
CA ILE A 13 -11.76 12.55 8.05
C ILE A 13 -11.51 11.28 8.86
N ASP A 14 -12.06 11.20 10.08
CA ASP A 14 -11.90 10.00 10.92
C ASP A 14 -12.48 8.77 10.24
N ASN A 15 -13.63 8.89 9.60
CA ASN A 15 -14.25 7.79 8.86
C ASN A 15 -13.40 7.38 7.65
N ILE A 16 -12.84 8.34 6.93
CA ILE A 16 -11.95 8.08 5.80
C ILE A 16 -10.69 7.35 6.29
N ASP A 17 -10.10 7.82 7.38
CA ASP A 17 -8.90 7.21 7.94
C ASP A 17 -9.16 5.76 8.37
N ALA A 18 -10.32 5.49 8.97
CA ALA A 18 -10.71 4.14 9.35
C ALA A 18 -10.80 3.23 8.12
N ALA A 19 -11.43 3.71 7.05
CA ALA A 19 -11.54 2.97 5.80
C ALA A 19 -10.16 2.70 5.18
N LEU A 20 -9.28 3.71 5.20
CA LEU A 20 -7.91 3.59 4.68
C LEU A 20 -7.13 2.51 5.42
N ILE A 21 -7.20 2.50 6.75
CA ILE A 21 -6.51 1.50 7.57
C ILE A 21 -7.01 0.09 7.26
N HIS A 22 -8.33 -0.09 7.12
CA HIS A 22 -8.90 -1.39 6.77
C HIS A 22 -8.46 -1.84 5.37
N MET A 23 -8.40 -0.92 4.41
CA MET A 23 -7.92 -1.23 3.06
C MET A 23 -6.46 -1.62 3.06
N LEU A 24 -5.62 -0.90 3.81
CA LEU A 24 -4.20 -1.25 3.94
C LEU A 24 -4.02 -2.62 4.57
N ALA A 25 -4.79 -2.92 5.61
CA ALA A 25 -4.73 -4.23 6.27
C ALA A 25 -5.03 -5.37 5.28
N GLU A 26 -6.09 -5.22 4.49
CA GLU A 26 -6.44 -6.21 3.47
C GLU A 26 -5.36 -6.31 2.39
N ARG A 27 -4.83 -5.17 1.96
CA ARG A 27 -3.76 -5.13 0.97
C ARG A 27 -2.53 -5.90 1.45
N PHE A 28 -2.12 -5.69 2.70
CA PHE A 28 -0.97 -6.41 3.26
C PHE A 28 -1.22 -7.91 3.43
N LYS A 29 -2.45 -8.31 3.77
CA LYS A 29 -2.81 -9.74 3.78
C LYS A 29 -2.62 -10.36 2.39
N CYS A 30 -3.04 -9.67 1.35
CA CYS A 30 -2.86 -10.13 -0.03
C CYS A 30 -1.38 -10.20 -0.41
N THR A 31 -0.59 -9.17 -0.08
CA THR A 31 0.83 -9.15 -0.42
C THR A 31 1.62 -10.18 0.37
N GLN A 32 1.23 -10.48 1.62
CA GLN A 32 1.84 -11.55 2.39
C GLN A 32 1.57 -12.90 1.76
N ALA A 33 0.35 -13.14 1.28
CA ALA A 33 0.03 -14.36 0.53
C ALA A 33 0.86 -14.48 -0.75
N VAL A 34 1.06 -13.37 -1.47
CA VAL A 34 1.96 -13.32 -2.63
C VAL A 34 3.39 -13.66 -2.20
N GLY A 35 3.85 -13.14 -1.07
CA GLY A 35 5.18 -13.42 -0.54
C GLY A 35 5.39 -14.90 -0.23
N GLU A 36 4.40 -15.54 0.37
CA GLU A 36 4.44 -16.98 0.64
C GLU A 36 4.47 -17.79 -0.65
N TYR A 37 3.70 -17.39 -1.64
CA TYR A 37 3.71 -18.03 -2.96
C TYR A 37 5.09 -17.91 -3.61
N LYS A 38 5.69 -16.71 -3.59
CA LYS A 38 7.02 -16.49 -4.15
C LYS A 38 8.07 -17.34 -3.45
N ALA A 39 8.03 -17.42 -2.13
CA ALA A 39 8.97 -18.21 -1.37
C ALA A 39 8.85 -19.70 -1.72
N SER A 40 7.62 -20.22 -1.86
CA SER A 40 7.39 -21.62 -2.18
C SER A 40 7.74 -21.99 -3.63
N HIS A 41 7.89 -21.00 -4.51
CA HIS A 41 8.21 -21.19 -5.94
C HIS A 41 9.59 -20.63 -6.30
N ASP A 42 10.41 -20.29 -5.31
CA ASP A 42 11.76 -19.73 -5.51
C ASP A 42 11.77 -18.49 -6.40
N LEU A 43 10.73 -17.65 -6.27
CA LEU A 43 10.66 -16.38 -6.97
C LEU A 43 11.30 -15.27 -6.12
N PRO A 44 11.93 -14.27 -6.75
CA PRO A 44 12.59 -13.19 -5.99
C PRO A 44 11.59 -12.33 -5.25
N PRO A 45 11.93 -11.84 -4.03
CA PRO A 45 11.04 -10.97 -3.25
C PRO A 45 10.68 -9.66 -3.95
N ALA A 46 11.61 -9.06 -4.71
CA ALA A 46 11.37 -7.82 -5.43
C ALA A 46 11.03 -8.10 -6.89
N ASP A 47 10.17 -7.27 -7.47
CA ASP A 47 9.78 -7.33 -8.88
C ASP A 47 9.75 -5.91 -9.44
N PRO A 48 10.91 -5.40 -9.93
CA PRO A 48 11.00 -4.01 -10.39
C PRO A 48 10.04 -3.66 -11.54
N SER A 49 9.76 -4.59 -12.45
CA SER A 49 8.84 -4.32 -13.54
C SER A 49 7.41 -4.17 -13.05
N ARG A 50 7.01 -4.98 -12.08
CA ARG A 50 5.69 -4.86 -11.43
C ARG A 50 5.58 -3.53 -10.67
N GLU A 51 6.63 -3.16 -9.96
CA GLU A 51 6.68 -1.90 -9.20
C GLU A 51 6.51 -0.70 -10.13
N ALA A 52 7.23 -0.69 -11.26
CA ALA A 52 7.12 0.38 -12.25
C ALA A 52 5.70 0.47 -12.83
N ALA A 53 5.08 -0.66 -13.12
CA ALA A 53 3.72 -0.72 -13.63
C ALA A 53 2.71 -0.20 -12.59
N GLN A 54 2.90 -0.53 -11.31
CA GLN A 54 2.05 -0.05 -10.22
C GLN A 54 2.16 1.46 -10.05
N ILE A 55 3.38 2.00 -10.11
CA ILE A 55 3.60 3.44 -9.99
C ILE A 55 2.90 4.18 -11.13
N ALA A 56 3.07 3.71 -12.37
CA ALA A 56 2.44 4.33 -13.53
C ALA A 56 0.91 4.32 -13.40
N ARG A 57 0.34 3.19 -13.00
CA ARG A 57 -1.09 3.06 -12.79
C ARG A 57 -1.59 3.99 -11.70
N LEU A 58 -0.88 4.06 -10.59
CA LEU A 58 -1.30 4.88 -9.45
C LEU A 58 -1.24 6.37 -9.75
N ARG A 59 -0.23 6.80 -10.51
CA ARG A 59 -0.15 8.19 -10.94
C ARG A 59 -1.33 8.55 -11.83
N GLU A 60 -1.70 7.68 -12.76
CA GLU A 60 -2.85 7.87 -13.63
C GLU A 60 -4.16 7.96 -12.83
N LEU A 61 -4.36 7.04 -11.89
CA LEU A 61 -5.52 7.05 -11.00
C LEU A 61 -5.58 8.33 -10.16
N ALA A 62 -4.42 8.78 -9.66
CA ALA A 62 -4.32 10.00 -8.86
C ALA A 62 -4.78 11.22 -9.66
N GLU A 63 -4.33 11.35 -10.91
CA GLU A 63 -4.75 12.44 -11.78
C GLU A 63 -6.26 12.46 -11.95
N LYS A 64 -6.88 11.31 -12.22
CA LYS A 64 -8.33 11.19 -12.36
C LYS A 64 -9.06 11.54 -11.08
N ALA A 65 -8.49 11.20 -9.94
CA ALA A 65 -9.07 11.46 -8.62
C ALA A 65 -8.77 12.88 -8.10
N LYS A 66 -8.00 13.67 -8.84
CA LYS A 66 -7.55 15.01 -8.45
C LYS A 66 -6.68 14.98 -7.19
N LEU A 67 -5.86 13.95 -7.08
CA LEU A 67 -4.84 13.81 -6.05
C LEU A 67 -3.49 14.04 -6.71
N ASP A 68 -2.56 14.70 -5.99
CA ASP A 68 -1.21 14.95 -6.49
C ASP A 68 -0.53 13.61 -6.85
N PRO A 69 -0.17 13.39 -8.13
CA PRO A 69 0.48 12.15 -8.53
C PRO A 69 1.83 11.91 -7.86
N ASP A 70 2.57 12.96 -7.54
CA ASP A 70 3.86 12.83 -6.86
C ASP A 70 3.67 12.31 -5.44
N PHE A 71 2.63 12.78 -4.75
CA PHE A 71 2.28 12.25 -3.44
C PHE A 71 1.87 10.77 -3.54
N ALA A 72 1.04 10.43 -4.53
CA ALA A 72 0.59 9.04 -4.72
C ALA A 72 1.79 8.11 -4.95
N GLU A 73 2.77 8.54 -5.73
CA GLU A 73 3.99 7.76 -5.96
C GLU A 73 4.80 7.58 -4.68
N LYS A 74 4.99 8.64 -3.90
CA LYS A 74 5.70 8.56 -2.62
C LYS A 74 5.01 7.59 -1.67
N PHE A 75 3.68 7.66 -1.62
CA PHE A 75 2.88 6.78 -0.77
C PHE A 75 3.04 5.31 -1.19
N LEU A 76 2.96 5.04 -2.49
CA LEU A 76 3.14 3.68 -3.00
C LEU A 76 4.57 3.17 -2.74
N ASN A 77 5.59 4.01 -2.95
CA ASN A 77 6.97 3.63 -2.69
C ASN A 77 7.16 3.20 -1.23
N PHE A 78 6.52 3.90 -0.30
CA PHE A 78 6.56 3.55 1.11
C PHE A 78 5.98 2.16 1.35
N ILE A 79 4.82 1.87 0.73
CA ILE A 79 4.14 0.59 0.84
C ILE A 79 4.99 -0.53 0.21
N VAL A 80 5.55 -0.29 -0.96
CA VAL A 80 6.38 -1.28 -1.69
C VAL A 80 7.59 -1.68 -0.86
N LYS A 81 8.24 -0.73 -0.21
CA LYS A 81 9.39 -1.04 0.67
C LYS A 81 8.99 -1.96 1.82
N GLU A 82 7.82 -1.74 2.41
CA GLU A 82 7.31 -2.61 3.47
C GLU A 82 6.99 -4.00 2.93
N VAL A 83 6.38 -4.08 1.74
CA VAL A 83 6.05 -5.37 1.09
C VAL A 83 7.33 -6.16 0.83
N ILE A 84 8.36 -5.53 0.28
CA ILE A 84 9.64 -6.20 0.01
C ILE A 84 10.26 -6.71 1.30
N ARG A 85 10.22 -5.90 2.37
CA ARG A 85 10.72 -6.31 3.68
C ARG A 85 10.00 -7.55 4.19
N HIS A 86 8.66 -7.59 4.04
CA HIS A 86 7.86 -8.76 4.42
C HIS A 86 8.23 -9.98 3.57
N HIS A 87 8.38 -9.80 2.26
CA HIS A 87 8.71 -10.89 1.34
C HIS A 87 10.10 -11.48 1.64
N GLU A 88 11.07 -10.62 1.95
CA GLU A 88 12.41 -11.06 2.33
C GLU A 88 12.38 -11.88 3.63
N ALA A 89 11.61 -11.42 4.62
CA ALA A 89 11.45 -12.13 5.88
C ALA A 89 10.80 -13.52 5.67
N ILE A 90 9.76 -13.57 4.84
CA ILE A 90 9.08 -14.83 4.51
C ILE A 90 10.02 -15.79 3.78
N ALA A 91 10.76 -15.30 2.80
CA ALA A 91 11.71 -16.11 2.04
C ALA A 91 12.82 -16.67 2.95
N LYS A 92 13.34 -15.84 3.86
CA LYS A 92 14.36 -16.23 4.81
C LYS A 92 13.86 -17.31 5.79
N ALA A 93 12.63 -17.16 6.27
CA ALA A 93 12.02 -18.13 7.18
C ALA A 93 11.80 -19.48 6.50
N GLY A 94 11.49 -19.49 5.21
CA GLY A 94 11.30 -20.71 4.44
C GLY A 94 12.58 -21.48 4.09
N ARG A 95 13.76 -20.94 4.44
CA ARG A 95 15.06 -21.54 4.12
C ARG A 95 15.70 -22.28 5.29
N THR A 96 14.98 -22.52 6.33
CA THR A 96 15.49 -23.29 7.48
C THR A 96 15.56 -24.78 7.22
#